data_f3cd1df96d01539a18b4da0e409ab2ba
#
_entry.id   f3cd1df96d01539a18b4da0e409ab2ba
#
_cell.length_a   1.000
_cell.length_b   1.000
_cell.length_c   1.000
_cell.angle_alpha   90.00
_cell.angle_beta   90.00
_cell.angle_gamma   90.00
#
_symmetry.space_group_name_H-M   'P 1'
#
loop_
_entity.id
_entity.type
_entity.pdbx_description
1 polymer ?
#
loop_
_entity_poly.entity_id
_entity_poly.type
_entity_poly.pdbx_seq_one_letter_code
_entity_poly.pdbx_strand_id
1 'polypeptide(L)'
;MPACAERHFVKQQLFDGRHGGALNHAKDQILGQLADAAEGEIPSILVENAYQQQMQGIQQQLQMQRMSLNTYLSQIHETRESFTAKVRAAAEKNTRARMALLQIAQQENLLPTEEEIEKTLADRAERSKKTLDEVKANSNIPAMRRNEGIRKAADWVIEHSTIEDKAENQ
;
A
#
# COMPACT_ATOMS: atom_id res chain seq x y z
N MET A 1 30.58 -28.29 16.95
CA MET A 1 29.39 -28.73 16.21
C MET A 1 28.46 -27.53 15.99
N PRO A 2 28.68 -26.63 14.97
CA PRO A 2 27.81 -25.47 14.73
C PRO A 2 26.72 -25.71 13.66
N ALA A 3 26.74 -26.86 12.96
CA ALA A 3 25.87 -27.06 11.78
C ALA A 3 24.36 -27.21 12.05
N CYS A 4 23.90 -27.44 13.27
CA CYS A 4 22.48 -27.59 13.61
C CYS A 4 21.77 -26.24 13.86
N ALA A 5 22.47 -25.29 14.43
CA ALA A 5 21.91 -23.98 14.75
C ALA A 5 21.69 -23.12 13.47
N GLU A 6 22.64 -23.21 12.52
CA GLU A 6 22.52 -22.50 11.23
C GLU A 6 21.39 -23.04 10.37
N ARG A 7 21.16 -24.36 10.35
CA ARG A 7 20.03 -24.97 9.62
C ARG A 7 18.68 -24.59 10.22
N HIS A 8 18.60 -24.42 11.54
CA HIS A 8 17.37 -24.00 12.21
C HIS A 8 17.05 -22.53 11.93
N PHE A 9 18.07 -21.67 11.97
CA PHE A 9 17.96 -20.25 11.65
C PHE A 9 17.53 -19.99 10.20
N VAL A 10 18.13 -20.67 9.24
CA VAL A 10 17.76 -20.57 7.81
C VAL A 10 16.36 -21.12 7.56
N LYS A 11 15.95 -22.20 8.22
CA LYS A 11 14.57 -22.71 8.15
C LYS A 11 13.56 -21.72 8.71
N GLN A 12 13.88 -21.07 9.82
CA GLN A 12 13.01 -20.06 10.44
C GLN A 12 12.87 -18.83 9.54
N GLN A 13 13.97 -18.32 8.97
CA GLN A 13 13.93 -17.19 8.03
C GLN A 13 13.15 -17.52 6.74
N LEU A 14 13.27 -18.73 6.21
CA LEU A 14 12.50 -19.19 5.04
C LEU A 14 11.01 -19.36 5.39
N PHE A 15 10.71 -19.81 6.58
CA PHE A 15 9.33 -19.96 7.07
C PHE A 15 8.69 -18.60 7.29
N ASP A 16 9.39 -17.67 7.96
CA ASP A 16 8.93 -16.29 8.19
C ASP A 16 8.79 -15.50 6.88
N GLY A 17 9.70 -15.69 5.93
CA GLY A 17 9.64 -15.09 4.59
C GLY A 17 8.46 -15.60 3.76
N ARG A 18 8.12 -16.88 3.83
CA ARG A 18 6.95 -17.46 3.15
C ARG A 18 5.64 -17.01 3.81
N HIS A 19 5.58 -16.95 5.14
CA HIS A 19 4.43 -16.44 5.86
C HIS A 19 4.22 -14.94 5.63
N GLY A 20 5.29 -14.15 5.59
CA GLY A 20 5.22 -12.73 5.26
C GLY A 20 4.70 -12.48 3.84
N GLY A 21 5.15 -13.27 2.86
CA GLY A 21 4.67 -13.20 1.48
C GLY A 21 3.20 -13.62 1.36
N ALA A 22 2.81 -14.73 1.98
CA ALA A 22 1.43 -15.22 2.00
C ALA A 22 0.49 -14.22 2.70
N LEU A 23 0.91 -13.65 3.83
CA LEU A 23 0.13 -12.65 4.56
C LEU A 23 -0.06 -11.36 3.73
N ASN A 24 0.99 -10.89 3.05
CA ASN A 24 0.87 -9.73 2.18
C ASN A 24 -0.06 -10.01 0.99
N HIS A 25 0.02 -11.18 0.39
CA HIS A 25 -0.88 -11.59 -0.68
C HIS A 25 -2.34 -11.67 -0.19
N ALA A 26 -2.58 -12.23 0.99
CA ALA A 26 -3.90 -12.26 1.61
C ALA A 26 -4.43 -10.83 1.87
N LYS A 27 -3.58 -9.93 2.37
CA LYS A 27 -3.92 -8.50 2.53
C LYS A 27 -4.32 -7.86 1.21
N ASP A 28 -3.56 -8.08 0.15
CA ASP A 28 -3.85 -7.55 -1.18
C ASP A 28 -5.17 -8.11 -1.74
N GLN A 29 -5.46 -9.38 -1.48
CA GLN A 29 -6.73 -10.01 -1.87
C GLN A 29 -7.92 -9.41 -1.11
N ILE A 30 -7.81 -9.22 0.20
CA ILE A 30 -8.85 -8.61 1.04
C ILE A 30 -9.14 -7.18 0.57
N LEU A 31 -8.09 -6.38 0.34
CA LEU A 31 -8.24 -5.02 -0.19
C LEU A 31 -8.81 -5.01 -1.61
N GLY A 32 -8.47 -6.01 -2.42
CA GLY A 32 -9.04 -6.22 -3.75
C GLY A 32 -10.53 -6.50 -3.69
N GLN A 33 -10.97 -7.41 -2.81
CA GLN A 33 -12.38 -7.73 -2.58
C GLN A 33 -13.15 -6.54 -2.02
N LEU A 34 -12.54 -5.78 -1.10
CA LEU A 34 -13.13 -4.54 -0.58
C LEU A 34 -13.38 -3.52 -1.70
N ALA A 35 -12.42 -3.37 -2.63
CA ALA A 35 -12.59 -2.48 -3.77
C ALA A 35 -13.71 -2.94 -4.71
N ASP A 36 -13.83 -4.25 -4.92
CA ASP A 36 -14.85 -4.83 -5.79
C ASP A 36 -16.27 -4.78 -5.15
N ALA A 37 -16.34 -4.85 -3.82
CA ALA A 37 -17.58 -4.74 -3.05
C ALA A 37 -18.02 -3.29 -2.79
N ALA A 38 -17.10 -2.32 -2.90
CA ALA A 38 -17.40 -0.92 -2.66
C ALA A 38 -18.26 -0.35 -3.80
N GLU A 39 -19.49 0.00 -3.49
CA GLU A 39 -20.42 0.67 -4.40
C GLU A 39 -20.20 2.18 -4.38
N GLY A 40 -20.47 2.83 -5.51
CA GLY A 40 -20.42 4.29 -5.65
C GLY A 40 -19.53 4.75 -6.81
N GLU A 41 -19.83 5.95 -7.27
CA GLU A 41 -19.05 6.60 -8.32
C GLU A 41 -17.76 7.21 -7.73
N ILE A 42 -16.65 6.93 -8.37
CA ILE A 42 -15.37 7.54 -8.02
C ILE A 42 -15.19 8.80 -8.87
N PRO A 43 -14.95 9.98 -8.29
CA PRO A 43 -14.63 11.16 -9.06
C PRO A 43 -13.43 10.91 -9.98
N SER A 44 -13.61 11.16 -11.26
CA SER A 44 -12.59 10.91 -12.29
C SER A 44 -11.24 11.58 -11.99
N ILE A 45 -11.29 12.74 -11.34
CA ILE A 45 -10.09 13.47 -10.92
C ILE A 45 -9.22 12.69 -9.93
N LEU A 46 -9.84 11.89 -9.05
CA LEU A 46 -9.08 11.06 -8.09
C LEU A 46 -8.40 9.90 -8.79
N VAL A 47 -9.09 9.28 -9.77
CA VAL A 47 -8.52 8.21 -10.59
C VAL A 47 -7.37 8.75 -11.43
N GLU A 48 -7.53 9.93 -12.05
CA GLU A 48 -6.49 10.55 -12.86
C GLU A 48 -5.25 10.90 -12.02
N ASN A 49 -5.43 11.47 -10.84
CA ASN A 49 -4.34 11.76 -9.91
C ASN A 49 -3.60 10.48 -9.46
N ALA A 50 -4.34 9.42 -9.16
CA ALA A 50 -3.76 8.13 -8.79
C ALA A 50 -2.98 7.51 -9.96
N TYR A 51 -3.53 7.57 -11.17
CA TYR A 51 -2.86 7.13 -12.39
C TYR A 51 -1.54 7.88 -12.63
N GLN A 52 -1.56 9.20 -12.53
CA GLN A 52 -0.36 10.04 -12.71
C GLN A 52 0.72 9.70 -11.68
N GLN A 53 0.35 9.54 -10.40
CA GLN A 53 1.28 9.14 -9.34
C GLN A 53 1.88 7.76 -9.61
N GLN A 54 1.08 6.80 -10.05
CA GLN A 54 1.51 5.44 -10.34
C GLN A 54 2.46 5.41 -11.55
N MET A 55 2.13 6.14 -12.61
CA MET A 55 3.00 6.29 -13.78
C MET A 55 4.32 6.95 -13.44
N GLN A 56 4.30 7.99 -12.60
CA GLN A 56 5.51 8.65 -12.13
C GLN A 56 6.40 7.70 -11.32
N GLY A 57 5.81 6.89 -10.43
CA GLY A 57 6.54 5.86 -9.68
C GLY A 57 7.20 4.83 -10.58
N ILE A 58 6.47 4.33 -11.58
CA ILE A 58 7.01 3.39 -12.58
C ILE A 58 8.18 4.02 -13.35
N GLN A 59 8.03 5.26 -13.80
CA GLN A 59 9.10 5.96 -14.52
C GLN A 59 10.35 6.13 -13.65
N GLN A 60 10.20 6.52 -12.38
CA GLN A 60 11.33 6.64 -11.44
C GLN A 60 12.03 5.29 -11.23
N GLN A 61 11.27 4.21 -11.07
CA GLN A 61 11.83 2.87 -10.90
C GLN A 61 12.61 2.42 -12.15
N LEU A 62 12.09 2.67 -13.34
CA LEU A 62 12.76 2.37 -14.59
C LEU A 62 14.04 3.21 -14.76
N GLN A 63 14.02 4.50 -14.38
CA GLN A 63 15.20 5.35 -14.40
C GLN A 63 16.31 4.84 -13.48
N MET A 64 15.97 4.36 -12.27
CA MET A 64 16.95 3.73 -11.38
C MET A 64 17.60 2.50 -12.00
N GLN A 65 16.86 1.77 -12.82
CA GLN A 65 17.35 0.61 -13.59
C GLN A 65 18.00 1.01 -14.93
N ARG A 66 18.12 2.31 -15.22
CA ARG A 66 18.61 2.86 -16.50
C ARG A 66 17.84 2.34 -17.71
N MET A 67 16.56 2.07 -17.53
CA MET A 67 15.67 1.52 -18.55
C MET A 67 14.63 2.54 -18.97
N SER A 68 14.33 2.61 -20.28
CA SER A 68 13.23 3.40 -20.80
C SER A 68 11.90 2.62 -20.72
N LEU A 69 10.77 3.34 -20.65
CA LEU A 69 9.44 2.68 -20.71
C LEU A 69 9.27 1.86 -21.99
N ASN A 70 9.75 2.35 -23.13
CA ASN A 70 9.65 1.61 -24.40
C ASN A 70 10.45 0.30 -24.36
N THR A 71 11.67 0.33 -23.81
CA THR A 71 12.49 -0.88 -23.62
C THR A 71 11.79 -1.88 -22.72
N TYR A 72 11.23 -1.41 -21.59
CA TYR A 72 10.46 -2.25 -20.67
C TYR A 72 9.25 -2.90 -21.37
N LEU A 73 8.45 -2.12 -22.08
CA LEU A 73 7.28 -2.63 -22.80
C LEU A 73 7.64 -3.67 -23.85
N SER A 74 8.77 -3.46 -24.57
CA SER A 74 9.28 -4.45 -25.54
C SER A 74 9.67 -5.77 -24.88
N GLN A 75 10.26 -5.73 -23.67
CA GLN A 75 10.65 -6.93 -22.91
C GLN A 75 9.45 -7.74 -22.43
N ILE A 76 8.37 -7.07 -22.01
CA ILE A 76 7.15 -7.73 -21.56
C ILE A 76 6.15 -8.00 -22.68
N HIS A 77 6.52 -7.70 -23.94
CA HIS A 77 5.67 -7.88 -25.12
C HIS A 77 4.31 -7.18 -25.04
N GLU A 78 4.29 -5.98 -24.44
CA GLU A 78 3.07 -5.18 -24.29
C GLU A 78 3.11 -3.90 -25.13
N THR A 79 1.92 -3.47 -25.59
CA THR A 79 1.74 -2.16 -26.22
C THR A 79 1.58 -1.08 -25.16
N ARG A 80 1.89 0.16 -25.54
CA ARG A 80 1.73 1.32 -24.65
C ARG A 80 0.27 1.52 -24.23
N GLU A 81 -0.65 1.30 -25.16
CA GLU A 81 -2.09 1.41 -24.92
C GLU A 81 -2.58 0.38 -23.91
N SER A 82 -2.20 -0.90 -24.10
CA SER A 82 -2.55 -1.99 -23.17
C SER A 82 -1.99 -1.71 -21.76
N PHE A 83 -0.73 -1.33 -21.68
CA PHE A 83 -0.09 -0.99 -20.42
C PHE A 83 -0.77 0.19 -19.72
N THR A 84 -1.04 1.28 -20.43
CA THR A 84 -1.73 2.46 -19.89
C THR A 84 -3.13 2.09 -19.37
N ALA A 85 -3.88 1.27 -20.12
CA ALA A 85 -5.20 0.80 -19.69
C ALA A 85 -5.12 -0.02 -18.38
N LYS A 86 -4.13 -0.93 -18.27
CA LYS A 86 -3.90 -1.71 -17.05
C LYS A 86 -3.54 -0.85 -15.84
N VAL A 87 -2.64 0.12 -16.03
CA VAL A 87 -2.26 1.04 -14.95
C VAL A 87 -3.45 1.90 -14.51
N ARG A 88 -4.28 2.36 -15.46
CA ARG A 88 -5.49 3.14 -15.15
C ARG A 88 -6.53 2.29 -14.39
N ALA A 89 -6.77 1.05 -14.80
CA ALA A 89 -7.66 0.14 -14.10
C ALA A 89 -7.16 -0.16 -12.66
N ALA A 90 -5.86 -0.37 -12.50
CA ALA A 90 -5.26 -0.56 -11.18
C ALA A 90 -5.38 0.71 -10.31
N ALA A 91 -5.19 1.89 -10.88
CA ALA A 91 -5.36 3.16 -10.19
C ALA A 91 -6.81 3.38 -9.73
N GLU A 92 -7.79 3.02 -10.57
CA GLU A 92 -9.20 3.08 -10.21
C GLU A 92 -9.52 2.13 -9.05
N LYS A 93 -9.10 0.87 -9.14
CA LYS A 93 -9.30 -0.14 -8.09
C LYS A 93 -8.67 0.29 -6.76
N ASN A 94 -7.44 0.79 -6.80
CA ASN A 94 -6.75 1.30 -5.61
C ASN A 94 -7.46 2.53 -5.02
N THR A 95 -7.96 3.43 -5.85
CA THR A 95 -8.71 4.60 -5.39
C THR A 95 -10.01 4.19 -4.71
N ARG A 96 -10.73 3.21 -5.27
CA ARG A 96 -11.96 2.65 -4.71
C ARG A 96 -11.70 2.02 -3.34
N ALA A 97 -10.68 1.18 -3.22
CA ALA A 97 -10.28 0.59 -1.94
C ALA A 97 -9.95 1.67 -0.88
N ARG A 98 -9.19 2.71 -1.26
CA ARG A 98 -8.84 3.80 -0.35
C ARG A 98 -10.06 4.60 0.12
N MET A 99 -11.04 4.83 -0.75
CA MET A 99 -12.28 5.51 -0.37
C MET A 99 -13.11 4.65 0.59
N ALA A 100 -13.23 3.35 0.33
CA ALA A 100 -13.92 2.42 1.22
C ALA A 100 -13.24 2.35 2.60
N LEU A 101 -11.91 2.24 2.64
CA LEU A 101 -11.15 2.26 3.90
C LEU A 101 -11.32 3.58 4.67
N LEU A 102 -11.35 4.71 3.98
CA LEU A 102 -11.58 5.99 4.64
C LEU A 102 -12.99 6.07 5.26
N GLN A 103 -13.99 5.52 4.59
CA GLN A 103 -15.35 5.43 5.11
C GLN A 103 -15.41 4.52 6.35
N ILE A 104 -14.76 3.35 6.30
CA ILE A 104 -14.62 2.46 7.46
C ILE A 104 -13.91 3.19 8.61
N ALA A 105 -12.81 3.91 8.33
CA ALA A 105 -12.10 4.67 9.34
C ALA A 105 -12.98 5.72 10.04
N GLN A 106 -13.93 6.30 9.33
CA GLN A 106 -14.91 7.25 9.90
C GLN A 106 -16.00 6.54 10.71
N GLN A 107 -16.54 5.43 10.20
CA GLN A 107 -17.61 4.68 10.86
C GLN A 107 -17.15 4.01 12.15
N GLU A 108 -15.94 3.44 12.12
CA GLU A 108 -15.35 2.73 13.26
C GLU A 108 -14.51 3.64 14.18
N ASN A 109 -14.53 4.97 13.96
CA ASN A 109 -13.78 5.95 14.74
C ASN A 109 -12.28 5.67 14.80
N LEU A 110 -11.69 5.20 13.70
CA LEU A 110 -10.27 4.84 13.58
C LEU A 110 -9.40 6.02 13.13
N LEU A 111 -9.99 7.19 12.90
CA LEU A 111 -9.21 8.38 12.57
C LEU A 111 -8.28 8.73 13.74
N PRO A 112 -7.02 9.09 13.46
CA PRO A 112 -6.05 9.41 14.51
C PRO A 112 -6.49 10.65 15.30
N THR A 113 -6.24 10.60 16.60
CA THR A 113 -6.41 11.76 17.50
C THR A 113 -5.35 12.83 17.23
N GLU A 114 -5.56 14.02 17.80
CA GLU A 114 -4.55 15.10 17.70
C GLU A 114 -3.21 14.66 18.31
N GLU A 115 -3.27 13.99 19.46
CA GLU A 115 -2.09 13.47 20.19
C GLU A 115 -1.30 12.45 19.36
N GLU A 116 -1.99 11.55 18.65
CA GLU A 116 -1.33 10.57 17.76
C GLU A 116 -0.65 11.25 16.56
N ILE A 117 -1.26 12.28 16.02
CA ILE A 117 -0.67 13.09 14.95
C ILE A 117 0.56 13.84 15.46
N GLU A 118 0.48 14.46 16.64
CA GLU A 118 1.63 15.15 17.25
C GLU A 118 2.79 14.19 17.53
N LYS A 119 2.51 13.01 18.05
CA LYS A 119 3.52 11.96 18.24
C LYS A 119 4.18 11.57 16.92
N THR A 120 3.39 11.35 15.87
CA THR A 120 3.92 11.01 14.54
C THR A 120 4.82 12.12 13.98
N LEU A 121 4.44 13.39 14.22
CA LEU A 121 5.25 14.54 13.82
C LEU A 121 6.54 14.66 14.64
N ALA A 122 6.49 14.38 15.94
CA ALA A 122 7.66 14.36 16.82
C ALA A 122 8.67 13.26 16.40
N ASP A 123 8.18 12.02 16.16
CA ASP A 123 9.01 10.92 15.68
C ASP A 123 9.67 11.25 14.31
N ARG A 124 8.92 11.96 13.45
CA ARG A 124 9.45 12.41 12.16
C ARG A 124 10.50 13.51 12.31
N ALA A 125 10.30 14.43 13.25
CA ALA A 125 11.26 15.50 13.57
C ALA A 125 12.59 14.91 14.05
N GLU A 126 12.53 13.95 14.96
CA GLU A 126 13.69 13.24 15.48
C GLU A 126 14.47 12.51 14.37
N ARG A 127 13.79 11.73 13.53
CA ARG A 127 14.41 11.01 12.40
C ARG A 127 15.02 11.92 11.36
N SER A 128 14.41 13.07 11.10
CA SER A 128 14.90 14.04 10.10
C SER A 128 15.88 15.07 10.68
N LYS A 129 16.13 15.02 12.00
CA LYS A 129 16.97 15.99 12.73
C LYS A 129 16.51 17.43 12.52
N LYS A 130 15.20 17.65 12.47
CA LYS A 130 14.54 18.95 12.31
C LYS A 130 13.75 19.30 13.55
N THR A 131 13.38 20.57 13.71
CA THR A 131 12.49 21.00 14.78
C THR A 131 11.05 20.54 14.50
N LEU A 132 10.25 20.39 15.55
CA LEU A 132 8.85 20.01 15.41
C LEU A 132 8.07 21.05 14.58
N ASP A 133 8.38 22.34 14.77
CA ASP A 133 7.72 23.43 14.05
C ASP A 133 8.04 23.41 12.54
N GLU A 134 9.29 23.14 12.17
CA GLU A 134 9.66 22.96 10.77
C GLU A 134 8.95 21.77 10.12
N VAL A 135 8.79 20.66 10.84
CA VAL A 135 8.09 19.49 10.35
C VAL A 135 6.59 19.77 10.23
N LYS A 136 5.98 20.46 11.21
CA LYS A 136 4.59 20.88 11.16
C LYS A 136 4.31 21.80 9.96
N ALA A 137 5.15 22.81 9.76
CA ALA A 137 4.99 23.77 8.67
C ALA A 137 5.10 23.11 7.26
N ASN A 138 5.92 22.06 7.13
CA ASN A 138 6.13 21.35 5.88
C ASN A 138 5.25 20.11 5.72
N SER A 139 4.34 19.83 6.65
CA SER A 139 3.49 18.64 6.63
C SER A 139 2.04 18.99 6.31
N ASN A 140 1.43 18.21 5.42
CA ASN A 140 0.00 18.29 5.17
C ASN A 140 -0.74 17.44 6.23
N ILE A 141 -1.04 18.04 7.38
CA ILE A 141 -1.68 17.36 8.52
C ILE A 141 -3.02 16.71 8.13
N PRO A 142 -3.93 17.34 7.35
CA PRO A 142 -5.15 16.68 6.88
C PRO A 142 -4.88 15.42 6.05
N ALA A 143 -3.86 15.43 5.19
CA ALA A 143 -3.48 14.25 4.42
C ALA A 143 -2.86 13.15 5.30
N MET A 144 -2.04 13.53 6.29
CA MET A 144 -1.50 12.58 7.27
C MET A 144 -2.62 11.90 8.06
N ARG A 145 -3.59 12.66 8.55
CA ARG A 145 -4.75 12.14 9.29
C ARG A 145 -5.54 11.13 8.45
N ARG A 146 -5.81 11.45 7.18
CA ARG A 146 -6.49 10.53 6.26
C ARG A 146 -5.68 9.26 6.01
N ASN A 147 -4.39 9.40 5.73
CA ASN A 147 -3.52 8.23 5.43
C ASN A 147 -3.39 7.30 6.64
N GLU A 148 -3.25 7.87 7.83
CA GLU A 148 -3.18 7.08 9.07
C GLU A 148 -4.51 6.40 9.38
N GLY A 149 -5.64 7.07 9.16
CA GLY A 149 -6.97 6.48 9.28
C GLY A 149 -7.17 5.31 8.30
N ILE A 150 -6.74 5.48 7.04
CA ILE A 150 -6.78 4.40 6.03
C ILE A 150 -5.92 3.21 6.47
N ARG A 151 -4.74 3.45 7.03
CA ARG A 151 -3.86 2.39 7.53
C ARG A 151 -4.52 1.61 8.68
N LYS A 152 -5.05 2.31 9.68
CA LYS A 152 -5.76 1.70 10.80
C LYS A 152 -7.01 0.92 10.33
N ALA A 153 -7.74 1.45 9.36
CA ALA A 153 -8.88 0.76 8.77
C ALA A 153 -8.46 -0.51 8.01
N ALA A 154 -7.35 -0.47 7.30
CA ALA A 154 -6.83 -1.66 6.61
C ALA A 154 -6.43 -2.76 7.61
N ASP A 155 -5.73 -2.40 8.69
CA ASP A 155 -5.38 -3.33 9.76
C ASP A 155 -6.65 -3.89 10.43
N TRP A 156 -7.64 -3.04 10.72
CA TRP A 156 -8.93 -3.44 11.28
C TRP A 156 -9.70 -4.41 10.38
N VAL A 157 -9.77 -4.15 9.08
CA VAL A 157 -10.43 -5.04 8.11
C VAL A 157 -9.73 -6.40 8.06
N ILE A 158 -8.40 -6.43 8.11
CA ILE A 158 -7.62 -7.67 8.11
C ILE A 158 -7.89 -8.47 9.39
N GLU A 159 -7.90 -7.83 10.54
CA GLU A 159 -8.16 -8.47 11.84
C GLU A 159 -9.58 -9.05 11.95
N HIS A 160 -10.56 -8.43 11.26
CA HIS A 160 -11.96 -8.87 11.25
C HIS A 160 -12.32 -9.74 10.04
N SER A 161 -11.34 -10.04 9.17
CA SER A 161 -11.53 -10.91 8.02
C SER A 161 -11.17 -12.35 8.36
N THR A 162 -11.96 -13.30 7.90
CA THR A 162 -11.65 -14.73 7.99
C THR A 162 -10.77 -15.10 6.79
N ILE A 163 -9.52 -15.46 7.02
CA ILE A 163 -8.61 -15.96 6.00
C ILE A 163 -8.83 -17.47 5.93
N GLU A 164 -9.49 -17.95 4.89
CA GLU A 164 -9.57 -19.38 4.59
C GLU A 164 -8.35 -19.77 3.75
N ASP A 165 -7.47 -20.61 4.31
CA ASP A 165 -6.44 -21.28 3.54
C ASP A 165 -7.12 -22.26 2.58
N LYS A 166 -7.31 -21.88 1.31
CA LYS A 166 -7.57 -22.85 0.26
C LYS A 166 -6.30 -23.67 0.09
N ALA A 167 -6.26 -24.84 0.73
CA ALA A 167 -5.29 -25.86 0.38
C ALA A 167 -5.34 -26.05 -1.13
N GLU A 168 -4.21 -25.80 -1.81
CA GLU A 168 -4.04 -26.14 -3.22
C GLU A 168 -4.32 -27.65 -3.37
N ASN A 169 -5.53 -27.98 -3.80
CA ASN A 169 -5.77 -29.29 -4.38
C ASN A 169 -5.19 -29.25 -5.79
N GLN A 170 -4.16 -30.06 -5.94
CA GLN A 170 -3.47 -30.45 -7.16
C GLN A 170 -4.41 -30.77 -8.32
#